data_f10bd00ba3561241446093fd896847a2
#
_entry.id   f10bd00ba3561241446093fd896847a2
#
_cell.length_a   1.000
_cell.length_b   1.000
_cell.length_c   1.000
_cell.angle_alpha   90.00
_cell.angle_beta   90.00
_cell.angle_gamma   90.00
#
_symmetry.space_group_name_H-M   'P 1'
#
loop_
_entity.id
_entity.type
_entity.pdbx_description
1 polymer ?
#
loop_
_entity_poly.entity_id
_entity_poly.type
_entity_poly.pdbx_seq_one_letter_code
_entity_poly.pdbx_strand_id
1 'polypeptide(L)'
;MWNRTTLQVDLLVWGCVFCLIATLTMVLSNQYDKEKRQCMMWMQFFTAILLASDALAYIYRGDAQADGYFMVRISNFLVFLVTDIVLLFFHAYVCCYIYKKKQRLRLFRVKAGFGLCIVGIALVVFSQFTDLYYYFDEQNVYHRNHGYFISMIVPVLVMVLDFSILFQNRKRLSRKIYISMLSYIVLPLLAAILQFRLYGLSLINSSIGLSMVLMFLAAMAEQNREMNELAKKNSEVEARLEIATTLNRCVSELSSDTDIQVAIYNLLHTINDYFKADRAYIFEINFEKNVIVNTHEYAKDGVTEEMDNLQEVPMQAIDLWLENF
;
A
#
# COMPACT_ATOMS: atom_id res chain seq x y z
N MET A 1 35.10 -17.38 -15.08
CA MET A 1 33.85 -17.99 -15.57
C MET A 1 32.92 -18.17 -14.40
N TRP A 2 31.82 -17.44 -14.32
CA TRP A 2 30.87 -17.56 -13.20
C TRP A 2 30.24 -18.94 -13.24
N ASN A 3 30.40 -19.72 -12.15
CA ASN A 3 29.77 -21.02 -12.02
C ASN A 3 28.25 -20.80 -11.89
N ARG A 4 27.41 -21.53 -12.63
CA ARG A 4 25.93 -21.41 -12.58
C ARG A 4 25.40 -21.55 -11.17
N THR A 5 25.99 -22.38 -10.34
CA THR A 5 25.63 -22.60 -8.95
C THR A 5 25.88 -21.35 -8.10
N THR A 6 27.03 -20.70 -8.27
CA THR A 6 27.36 -19.46 -7.54
C THR A 6 26.37 -18.33 -7.87
N LEU A 7 26.07 -18.13 -9.17
CA LEU A 7 25.09 -17.13 -9.58
C LEU A 7 23.68 -17.40 -8.98
N GLN A 8 23.28 -18.68 -8.93
CA GLN A 8 22.01 -19.06 -8.34
C GLN A 8 21.95 -18.76 -6.84
N VAL A 9 23.01 -19.12 -6.10
CA VAL A 9 23.11 -18.83 -4.66
C VAL A 9 23.10 -17.32 -4.41
N ASP A 10 23.85 -16.55 -5.19
CA ASP A 10 23.87 -15.09 -5.07
C ASP A 10 22.47 -14.46 -5.26
N LEU A 11 21.72 -14.90 -6.29
CA LEU A 11 20.35 -14.43 -6.52
C LEU A 11 19.41 -14.75 -5.35
N LEU A 12 19.51 -15.96 -4.78
CA LEU A 12 18.71 -16.37 -3.63
C LEU A 12 19.05 -15.56 -2.38
N VAL A 13 20.34 -15.31 -2.13
CA VAL A 13 20.82 -14.52 -1.00
C VAL A 13 20.35 -13.06 -1.13
N TRP A 14 20.49 -12.44 -2.30
CA TRP A 14 19.99 -11.08 -2.53
C TRP A 14 18.48 -10.99 -2.36
N GLY A 15 17.73 -11.97 -2.87
CA GLY A 15 16.29 -12.06 -2.66
C GLY A 15 15.91 -12.19 -1.19
N CYS A 16 16.66 -13.01 -0.43
CA CYS A 16 16.48 -13.17 1.01
C CYS A 16 16.70 -11.84 1.75
N VAL A 17 17.82 -11.16 1.50
CA VAL A 17 18.13 -9.85 2.12
C VAL A 17 17.05 -8.82 1.81
N PHE A 18 16.58 -8.75 0.56
CA PHE A 18 15.49 -7.86 0.18
C PHE A 18 14.21 -8.17 0.98
N CYS A 19 13.81 -9.43 1.08
CA CYS A 19 12.61 -9.84 1.81
C CYS A 19 12.72 -9.52 3.32
N LEU A 20 13.91 -9.64 3.91
CA LEU A 20 14.15 -9.23 5.31
C LEU A 20 14.01 -7.72 5.50
N ILE A 21 14.58 -6.92 4.61
CA ILE A 21 14.42 -5.46 4.63
C ILE A 21 12.94 -5.08 4.47
N ALA A 22 12.22 -5.70 3.53
CA ALA A 22 10.80 -5.48 3.34
C ALA A 22 9.97 -5.86 4.58
N THR A 23 10.31 -6.99 5.23
CA THR A 23 9.69 -7.41 6.49
C THR A 23 9.90 -6.34 7.58
N LEU A 24 11.13 -5.88 7.76
CA LEU A 24 11.46 -4.85 8.75
C LEU A 24 10.70 -3.53 8.47
N THR A 25 10.64 -3.11 7.22
CA THR A 25 9.87 -1.94 6.79
C THR A 25 8.39 -2.09 7.16
N MET A 26 7.80 -3.26 6.94
CA MET A 26 6.41 -3.53 7.32
C MET A 26 6.18 -3.56 8.84
N VAL A 27 7.14 -4.04 9.62
CA VAL A 27 7.08 -4.00 11.09
C VAL A 27 7.09 -2.56 11.61
N LEU A 28 7.98 -1.72 11.08
CA LEU A 28 8.13 -0.33 11.50
C LEU A 28 7.03 0.60 11.00
N SER A 29 6.31 0.23 9.95
CA SER A 29 5.25 1.05 9.37
C SER A 29 3.92 0.86 10.11
N ASN A 30 3.41 1.96 10.70
CA ASN A 30 2.08 1.97 11.33
C ASN A 30 0.96 2.48 10.41
N GLN A 31 1.29 2.83 9.17
CA GLN A 31 0.38 3.52 8.25
C GLN A 31 -0.51 2.57 7.43
N TYR A 32 -0.20 1.27 7.41
CA TYR A 32 -0.97 0.27 6.67
C TYR A 32 -2.20 -0.23 7.43
N ASP A 33 -3.22 -0.65 6.68
CA ASP A 33 -4.27 -1.50 7.22
C ASP A 33 -3.65 -2.73 7.90
N LYS A 34 -3.99 -2.94 9.18
CA LYS A 34 -3.35 -3.93 10.06
C LYS A 34 -3.34 -5.34 9.45
N GLU A 35 -4.47 -5.76 8.85
CA GLU A 35 -4.59 -7.11 8.31
C GLU A 35 -3.74 -7.30 7.05
N LYS A 36 -3.79 -6.34 6.10
CA LYS A 36 -2.98 -6.36 4.88
C LYS A 36 -1.49 -6.34 5.21
N ARG A 37 -1.09 -5.49 6.16
CA ARG A 37 0.28 -5.37 6.66
C ARG A 37 0.78 -6.70 7.23
N GLN A 38 0.01 -7.32 8.11
CA GLN A 38 0.39 -8.59 8.73
C GLN A 38 0.56 -9.70 7.69
N CYS A 39 -0.36 -9.83 6.74
CA CYS A 39 -0.24 -10.82 5.68
C CYS A 39 1.02 -10.58 4.83
N MET A 40 1.29 -9.34 4.40
CA MET A 40 2.48 -8.99 3.63
C MET A 40 3.77 -9.23 4.42
N MET A 41 3.80 -8.83 5.69
CA MET A 41 4.94 -9.03 6.59
C MET A 41 5.30 -10.51 6.72
N TRP A 42 4.33 -11.37 7.05
CA TRP A 42 4.57 -12.80 7.19
C TRP A 42 4.96 -13.45 5.86
N MET A 43 4.34 -13.03 4.77
CA MET A 43 4.67 -13.51 3.44
C MET A 43 6.12 -13.19 3.06
N GLN A 44 6.59 -11.96 3.30
CA GLN A 44 7.98 -11.56 3.08
C GLN A 44 8.95 -12.33 3.99
N PHE A 45 8.62 -12.45 5.27
CA PHE A 45 9.45 -13.17 6.25
C PHE A 45 9.64 -14.64 5.86
N PHE A 46 8.55 -15.35 5.54
CA PHE A 46 8.65 -16.75 5.12
C PHE A 46 9.32 -16.89 3.74
N THR A 47 9.15 -15.92 2.84
CA THR A 47 9.91 -15.93 1.57
C THR A 47 11.41 -15.77 1.82
N ALA A 48 11.84 -14.97 2.78
CA ALA A 48 13.25 -14.89 3.16
C ALA A 48 13.77 -16.25 3.66
N ILE A 49 13.01 -16.96 4.50
CA ILE A 49 13.35 -18.31 4.96
C ILE A 49 13.40 -19.29 3.78
N LEU A 50 12.44 -19.22 2.86
CA LEU A 50 12.41 -20.04 1.66
C LEU A 50 13.69 -19.89 0.83
N LEU A 51 14.06 -18.63 0.52
CA LEU A 51 15.23 -18.33 -0.30
C LEU A 51 16.55 -18.69 0.39
N ALA A 52 16.65 -18.47 1.71
CA ALA A 52 17.79 -18.89 2.51
C ALA A 52 17.93 -20.42 2.53
N SER A 53 16.82 -21.14 2.75
CA SER A 53 16.81 -22.60 2.76
C SER A 53 17.21 -23.17 1.40
N ASP A 54 16.71 -22.57 0.32
CA ASP A 54 17.08 -23.01 -1.04
C ASP A 54 18.57 -22.76 -1.34
N ALA A 55 19.12 -21.62 -0.92
CA ALA A 55 20.56 -21.34 -1.03
C ALA A 55 21.39 -22.35 -0.25
N LEU A 56 21.00 -22.69 0.99
CA LEU A 56 21.67 -23.70 1.81
C LEU A 56 21.60 -25.10 1.17
N ALA A 57 20.46 -25.46 0.57
CA ALA A 57 20.32 -26.73 -0.16
C ALA A 57 21.32 -26.85 -1.35
N TYR A 58 21.64 -25.73 -2.01
CA TYR A 58 22.68 -25.69 -3.04
C TYR A 58 24.09 -25.76 -2.47
N ILE A 59 24.38 -25.07 -1.37
CA ILE A 59 25.70 -25.00 -0.73
C ILE A 59 26.11 -26.37 -0.21
N TYR A 60 25.21 -27.09 0.48
CA TYR A 60 25.51 -28.40 1.10
C TYR A 60 25.20 -29.60 0.23
N ARG A 61 24.88 -29.39 -1.05
CA ARG A 61 24.58 -30.48 -1.99
C ARG A 61 25.79 -31.38 -2.18
N GLY A 62 25.65 -32.67 -1.85
CA GLY A 62 26.72 -33.68 -1.99
C GLY A 62 27.79 -33.61 -0.89
N ASP A 63 27.58 -32.81 0.15
CA ASP A 63 28.46 -32.84 1.33
C ASP A 63 28.04 -34.01 2.24
N ALA A 64 28.90 -35.01 2.34
CA ALA A 64 28.69 -36.21 3.13
C ALA A 64 29.18 -36.09 4.59
N GLN A 65 29.75 -34.94 5.00
CA GLN A 65 30.08 -34.67 6.40
C GLN A 65 28.83 -34.57 7.27
N ALA A 66 28.98 -34.75 8.58
CA ALA A 66 27.82 -34.74 9.50
C ALA A 66 26.98 -33.49 9.38
N ASP A 67 27.58 -32.31 9.29
CA ASP A 67 26.87 -31.02 9.16
C ASP A 67 26.15 -30.91 7.82
N GLY A 68 26.82 -31.30 6.72
CA GLY A 68 26.23 -31.30 5.37
C GLY A 68 25.07 -32.27 5.25
N TYR A 69 25.18 -33.43 5.93
CA TYR A 69 24.12 -34.44 5.94
C TYR A 69 22.81 -33.90 6.50
N PHE A 70 22.85 -33.19 7.63
CA PHE A 70 21.67 -32.61 8.24
C PHE A 70 21.18 -31.35 7.48
N MET A 71 22.13 -30.49 7.08
CA MET A 71 21.81 -29.22 6.44
C MET A 71 21.02 -29.38 5.14
N VAL A 72 21.46 -30.33 4.25
CA VAL A 72 20.75 -30.51 2.98
C VAL A 72 19.34 -31.07 3.17
N ARG A 73 19.14 -31.96 4.16
CA ARG A 73 17.81 -32.51 4.46
C ARG A 73 16.86 -31.48 5.05
N ILE A 74 17.30 -30.73 6.07
CA ILE A 74 16.53 -29.68 6.69
C ILE A 74 16.20 -28.59 5.67
N SER A 75 17.17 -28.17 4.87
CA SER A 75 16.97 -27.11 3.86
C SER A 75 15.95 -27.53 2.80
N ASN A 76 16.03 -28.73 2.26
CA ASN A 76 15.06 -29.20 1.28
C ASN A 76 13.66 -29.37 1.90
N PHE A 77 13.54 -29.87 3.12
CA PHE A 77 12.26 -29.92 3.83
C PHE A 77 11.66 -28.54 4.00
N LEU A 78 12.45 -27.55 4.44
CA LEU A 78 12.00 -26.18 4.61
C LEU A 78 11.60 -25.54 3.28
N VAL A 79 12.29 -25.83 2.17
CA VAL A 79 11.89 -25.32 0.84
C VAL A 79 10.46 -25.73 0.50
N PHE A 80 10.10 -27.01 0.67
CA PHE A 80 8.71 -27.45 0.38
C PHE A 80 7.72 -26.90 1.40
N LEU A 81 8.00 -26.99 2.70
CA LEU A 81 7.11 -26.56 3.76
C LEU A 81 6.81 -25.06 3.67
N VAL A 82 7.86 -24.26 3.53
CA VAL A 82 7.75 -22.81 3.54
C VAL A 82 7.10 -22.30 2.26
N THR A 83 7.26 -22.99 1.12
CA THR A 83 6.52 -22.66 -0.11
C THR A 83 5.01 -22.69 0.12
N ASP A 84 4.48 -23.73 0.77
CA ASP A 84 3.05 -23.83 1.08
C ASP A 84 2.61 -22.78 2.12
N ILE A 85 3.47 -22.44 3.08
CA ILE A 85 3.21 -21.36 4.06
C ILE A 85 3.17 -19.99 3.36
N VAL A 86 4.09 -19.69 2.45
CA VAL A 86 4.07 -18.44 1.67
C VAL A 86 2.79 -18.36 0.84
N LEU A 87 2.38 -19.45 0.22
CA LEU A 87 1.14 -19.53 -0.55
C LEU A 87 -0.11 -19.30 0.33
N LEU A 88 -0.12 -19.84 1.55
CA LEU A 88 -1.19 -19.59 2.52
C LEU A 88 -1.32 -18.11 2.85
N PHE A 89 -0.21 -17.41 3.11
CA PHE A 89 -0.21 -15.97 3.36
C PHE A 89 -0.55 -15.15 2.11
N PHE A 90 -0.17 -15.61 0.93
CA PHE A 90 -0.59 -14.99 -0.33
C PHE A 90 -2.11 -15.09 -0.50
N HIS A 91 -2.70 -16.27 -0.32
CA HIS A 91 -4.16 -16.45 -0.34
C HIS A 91 -4.86 -15.54 0.69
N ALA A 92 -4.32 -15.47 1.92
CA ALA A 92 -4.82 -14.56 2.95
C ALA A 92 -4.74 -13.09 2.51
N TYR A 93 -3.63 -12.67 1.89
CA TYR A 93 -3.41 -11.32 1.39
C TYR A 93 -4.41 -10.94 0.30
N VAL A 94 -4.62 -11.81 -0.70
CA VAL A 94 -5.65 -11.64 -1.75
C VAL A 94 -7.03 -11.47 -1.12
N CYS A 95 -7.38 -12.33 -0.16
CA CYS A 95 -8.65 -12.27 0.54
C CYS A 95 -8.83 -10.99 1.38
N CYS A 96 -7.77 -10.48 2.00
CA CYS A 96 -7.78 -9.23 2.77
C CYS A 96 -8.04 -8.00 1.90
N TYR A 97 -7.54 -8.00 0.67
CA TYR A 97 -7.79 -6.90 -0.27
C TYR A 97 -9.21 -6.89 -0.83
N ILE A 98 -9.78 -8.05 -1.08
CA ILE A 98 -11.03 -8.18 -1.86
C ILE A 98 -12.26 -8.21 -0.96
N TYR A 99 -12.18 -8.88 0.19
CA TYR A 99 -13.34 -9.17 1.02
C TYR A 99 -13.24 -8.55 2.41
N LYS A 100 -14.34 -7.97 2.90
CA LYS A 100 -14.48 -7.57 4.30
C LYS A 100 -14.43 -8.81 5.21
N LYS A 101 -13.92 -8.68 6.44
CA LYS A 101 -13.73 -9.77 7.41
C LYS A 101 -14.95 -10.70 7.57
N LYS A 102 -16.16 -10.14 7.70
CA LYS A 102 -17.40 -10.91 7.81
C LYS A 102 -17.74 -11.74 6.57
N GLN A 103 -17.35 -11.26 5.37
CA GLN A 103 -17.61 -11.96 4.11
C GLN A 103 -16.65 -13.13 3.90
N ARG A 104 -15.35 -12.97 4.26
CA ARG A 104 -14.33 -14.02 4.15
C ARG A 104 -14.75 -15.32 4.81
N LEU A 105 -15.33 -15.25 6.00
CA LEU A 105 -15.76 -16.42 6.77
C LEU A 105 -16.91 -17.21 6.12
N ARG A 106 -17.65 -16.63 5.18
CA ARG A 106 -18.79 -17.26 4.52
C ARG A 106 -18.50 -17.84 3.14
N LEU A 107 -17.45 -17.35 2.47
CA LEU A 107 -17.17 -17.72 1.10
C LEU A 107 -16.47 -19.08 1.00
N PHE A 108 -17.07 -19.99 0.26
CA PHE A 108 -16.53 -21.35 0.05
C PHE A 108 -15.12 -21.31 -0.55
N ARG A 109 -14.86 -20.48 -1.57
CA ARG A 109 -13.53 -20.38 -2.21
C ARG A 109 -12.44 -19.96 -1.25
N VAL A 110 -12.72 -19.04 -0.32
CA VAL A 110 -11.76 -18.61 0.71
C VAL A 110 -11.42 -19.79 1.62
N LYS A 111 -12.43 -20.52 2.10
CA LYS A 111 -12.22 -21.70 2.95
C LYS A 111 -11.49 -22.81 2.21
N ALA A 112 -11.85 -23.04 0.93
CA ALA A 112 -11.21 -24.05 0.08
C ALA A 112 -9.71 -23.75 -0.12
N GLY A 113 -9.32 -22.47 -0.36
CA GLY A 113 -7.93 -22.07 -0.47
C GLY A 113 -7.13 -22.35 0.80
N PHE A 114 -7.64 -21.95 1.96
CA PHE A 114 -7.00 -22.28 3.24
C PHE A 114 -6.93 -23.79 3.48
N GLY A 115 -8.00 -24.53 3.18
CA GLY A 115 -8.03 -25.99 3.32
C GLY A 115 -6.99 -26.68 2.43
N LEU A 116 -6.87 -26.25 1.16
CA LEU A 116 -5.85 -26.77 0.24
C LEU A 116 -4.43 -26.51 0.75
N CYS A 117 -4.13 -25.31 1.25
CA CYS A 117 -2.81 -24.99 1.82
C CYS A 117 -2.51 -25.91 3.03
N ILE A 118 -3.47 -26.15 3.92
CA ILE A 118 -3.29 -27.06 5.06
C ILE A 118 -3.03 -28.49 4.58
N VAL A 119 -3.74 -28.95 3.55
CA VAL A 119 -3.49 -30.27 2.94
C VAL A 119 -2.09 -30.34 2.34
N GLY A 120 -1.64 -29.27 1.65
CA GLY A 120 -0.25 -29.19 1.10
C GLY A 120 0.78 -29.36 2.21
N ILE A 121 0.68 -28.57 3.28
CA ILE A 121 1.56 -28.65 4.45
C ILE A 121 1.57 -30.07 5.04
N ALA A 122 0.40 -30.69 5.21
CA ALA A 122 0.27 -32.04 5.73
C ALA A 122 0.95 -33.08 4.83
N LEU A 123 0.82 -32.94 3.50
CA LEU A 123 1.48 -33.80 2.52
C LEU A 123 3.02 -33.66 2.53
N VAL A 124 3.54 -32.44 2.73
CA VAL A 124 5.00 -32.22 2.89
C VAL A 124 5.51 -32.93 4.13
N VAL A 125 4.81 -32.84 5.25
CA VAL A 125 5.19 -33.55 6.49
C VAL A 125 5.09 -35.07 6.29
N PHE A 126 4.01 -35.56 5.67
CA PHE A 126 3.85 -36.98 5.36
C PHE A 126 4.98 -37.51 4.44
N SER A 127 5.41 -36.70 3.48
CA SER A 127 6.51 -37.05 2.57
C SER A 127 7.85 -37.30 3.29
N GLN A 128 8.06 -36.75 4.49
CA GLN A 128 9.29 -37.00 5.27
C GLN A 128 9.38 -38.47 5.78
N PHE A 129 8.26 -39.12 5.93
CA PHE A 129 8.19 -40.51 6.42
C PHE A 129 8.03 -41.53 5.31
N THR A 130 7.77 -41.10 4.08
CA THR A 130 7.42 -41.98 2.97
C THR A 130 8.31 -41.79 1.74
N ASP A 131 9.24 -40.84 1.78
CA ASP A 131 10.06 -40.41 0.61
C ASP A 131 9.21 -40.07 -0.63
N LEU A 132 7.92 -39.66 -0.44
CA LEU A 132 6.96 -39.47 -1.51
C LEU A 132 7.46 -38.45 -2.56
N TYR A 133 7.98 -37.31 -2.11
CA TYR A 133 8.38 -36.22 -3.00
C TYR A 133 9.80 -36.35 -3.48
N TYR A 134 10.73 -36.77 -2.60
CA TYR A 134 12.16 -36.85 -2.88
C TYR A 134 12.85 -37.82 -1.93
N TYR A 135 14.07 -38.24 -2.29
CA TYR A 135 14.98 -38.99 -1.46
C TYR A 135 16.40 -38.51 -1.64
N PHE A 136 17.28 -38.93 -0.76
CA PHE A 136 18.71 -38.67 -0.84
C PHE A 136 19.46 -39.96 -1.04
N ASP A 137 20.46 -39.95 -1.96
CA ASP A 137 21.34 -41.09 -2.19
C ASP A 137 22.44 -41.20 -1.12
N GLU A 138 23.31 -42.19 -1.26
CA GLU A 138 24.44 -42.42 -0.35
C GLU A 138 25.46 -41.27 -0.37
N GLN A 139 25.55 -40.51 -1.45
CA GLN A 139 26.38 -39.32 -1.60
C GLN A 139 25.72 -38.05 -1.11
N ASN A 140 24.59 -38.17 -0.41
CA ASN A 140 23.80 -37.03 0.11
C ASN A 140 23.32 -36.04 -0.97
N VAL A 141 23.02 -36.56 -2.18
CA VAL A 141 22.48 -35.80 -3.30
C VAL A 141 20.99 -35.98 -3.36
N TYR A 142 20.26 -34.87 -3.50
CA TYR A 142 18.81 -34.83 -3.67
C TYR A 142 18.36 -35.42 -5.02
N HIS A 143 17.36 -36.28 -4.97
CA HIS A 143 16.68 -36.85 -6.14
C HIS A 143 15.18 -36.73 -6.02
N ARG A 144 14.49 -36.35 -7.11
CA ARG A 144 13.02 -36.32 -7.17
C ARG A 144 12.51 -37.77 -7.23
N ASN A 145 11.48 -38.06 -6.43
CA ASN A 145 10.80 -39.36 -6.46
C ASN A 145 9.53 -39.29 -7.34
N HIS A 146 8.87 -40.40 -7.56
CA HIS A 146 7.66 -40.52 -8.40
C HIS A 146 6.51 -39.59 -7.97
N GLY A 147 6.35 -39.33 -6.67
CA GLY A 147 5.34 -38.42 -6.12
C GLY A 147 5.68 -36.94 -6.19
N TYR A 148 6.84 -36.56 -6.75
CA TYR A 148 7.24 -35.14 -6.84
C TYR A 148 6.18 -34.27 -7.49
N PHE A 149 5.46 -34.76 -8.51
CA PHE A 149 4.40 -34.00 -9.16
C PHE A 149 3.23 -33.65 -8.23
N ILE A 150 2.98 -34.47 -7.20
CA ILE A 150 1.93 -34.21 -6.20
C ILE A 150 2.23 -32.92 -5.43
N SER A 151 3.52 -32.64 -5.15
CA SER A 151 3.94 -31.40 -4.47
C SER A 151 3.59 -30.12 -5.26
N MET A 152 3.38 -30.24 -6.59
CA MET A 152 2.99 -29.10 -7.44
C MET A 152 1.48 -28.95 -7.60
N ILE A 153 0.69 -30.02 -7.39
CA ILE A 153 -0.76 -30.00 -7.62
C ILE A 153 -1.45 -29.02 -6.67
N VAL A 154 -1.14 -29.09 -5.38
CA VAL A 154 -1.79 -28.22 -4.37
C VAL A 154 -1.49 -26.75 -4.62
N PRO A 155 -0.22 -26.31 -4.78
CA PRO A 155 0.10 -24.93 -5.13
C PRO A 155 -0.61 -24.45 -6.40
N VAL A 156 -0.66 -25.25 -7.45
CA VAL A 156 -1.33 -24.90 -8.70
C VAL A 156 -2.82 -24.72 -8.50
N LEU A 157 -3.49 -25.61 -7.75
CA LEU A 157 -4.93 -25.48 -7.45
C LEU A 157 -5.24 -24.19 -6.68
N VAL A 158 -4.43 -23.83 -5.67
CA VAL A 158 -4.59 -22.59 -4.92
C VAL A 158 -4.35 -21.37 -5.81
N MET A 159 -3.31 -21.40 -6.67
CA MET A 159 -3.04 -20.32 -7.63
C MET A 159 -4.18 -20.12 -8.63
N VAL A 160 -4.79 -21.20 -9.14
CA VAL A 160 -5.97 -21.13 -10.04
C VAL A 160 -7.17 -20.54 -9.30
N LEU A 161 -7.37 -20.92 -8.04
CA LEU A 161 -8.43 -20.39 -7.22
C LEU A 161 -8.23 -18.88 -6.96
N ASP A 162 -7.01 -18.45 -6.60
CA ASP A 162 -6.65 -17.05 -6.38
C ASP A 162 -6.75 -16.23 -7.65
N PHE A 163 -6.30 -16.77 -8.79
CA PHE A 163 -6.51 -16.15 -10.09
C PHE A 163 -7.99 -15.91 -10.38
N SER A 164 -8.86 -16.91 -10.12
CA SER A 164 -10.31 -16.78 -10.28
C SER A 164 -10.89 -15.67 -9.39
N ILE A 165 -10.43 -15.57 -8.14
CA ILE A 165 -10.85 -14.52 -7.20
C ILE A 165 -10.39 -13.14 -7.68
N LEU A 166 -9.13 -12.99 -8.09
CA LEU A 166 -8.54 -11.76 -8.60
C LEU A 166 -9.24 -11.30 -9.89
N PHE A 167 -9.44 -12.20 -10.84
CA PHE A 167 -10.07 -11.89 -12.13
C PHE A 167 -11.51 -11.39 -11.97
N GLN A 168 -12.29 -12.05 -11.10
CA GLN A 168 -13.66 -11.66 -10.82
C GLN A 168 -13.76 -10.28 -10.15
N ASN A 169 -12.78 -9.91 -9.33
CA ASN A 169 -12.78 -8.68 -8.55
C ASN A 169 -11.81 -7.61 -9.09
N ARG A 170 -11.29 -7.76 -10.31
CA ARG A 170 -10.27 -6.87 -10.90
C ARG A 170 -10.62 -5.38 -10.88
N LYS A 171 -11.91 -5.04 -10.99
CA LYS A 171 -12.40 -3.64 -10.96
C LYS A 171 -12.33 -2.98 -9.58
N ARG A 172 -12.15 -3.77 -8.51
CA ARG A 172 -12.07 -3.28 -7.11
C ARG A 172 -10.64 -3.00 -6.66
N LEU A 173 -9.67 -3.46 -7.45
CA LEU A 173 -8.24 -3.32 -7.15
C LEU A 173 -7.63 -2.21 -7.99
N SER A 174 -6.67 -1.48 -7.44
CA SER A 174 -5.84 -0.60 -8.26
C SER A 174 -5.03 -1.43 -9.25
N ARG A 175 -4.75 -0.84 -10.42
CA ARG A 175 -4.01 -1.53 -11.50
C ARG A 175 -2.65 -2.05 -11.01
N LYS A 176 -1.96 -1.28 -10.15
CA LYS A 176 -0.65 -1.67 -9.60
C LYS A 176 -0.75 -2.90 -8.71
N ILE A 177 -1.70 -2.92 -7.78
CA ILE A 177 -1.94 -4.05 -6.88
C ILE A 177 -2.40 -5.29 -7.66
N TYR A 178 -3.31 -5.14 -8.62
CA TYR A 178 -3.78 -6.25 -9.44
C TYR A 178 -2.63 -6.90 -10.22
N ILE A 179 -1.80 -6.11 -10.90
CA ILE A 179 -0.66 -6.63 -11.69
C ILE A 179 0.38 -7.29 -10.78
N SER A 180 0.66 -6.72 -9.61
CA SER A 180 1.64 -7.30 -8.68
C SER A 180 1.18 -8.64 -8.09
N MET A 181 -0.11 -8.77 -7.72
CA MET A 181 -0.67 -10.06 -7.28
C MET A 181 -0.70 -11.07 -8.42
N LEU A 182 -1.02 -10.63 -9.64
CA LEU A 182 -0.99 -11.50 -10.81
C LEU A 182 0.42 -11.99 -11.13
N SER A 183 1.46 -11.16 -10.92
CA SER A 183 2.85 -11.57 -11.12
C SER A 183 3.26 -12.74 -10.23
N TYR A 184 2.76 -12.78 -8.98
CA TYR A 184 3.01 -13.90 -8.06
C TYR A 184 2.42 -15.24 -8.56
N ILE A 185 1.34 -15.19 -9.32
CA ILE A 185 0.75 -16.39 -9.94
C ILE A 185 1.47 -16.77 -11.23
N VAL A 186 1.70 -15.78 -12.11
CA VAL A 186 2.20 -16.03 -13.48
C VAL A 186 3.69 -16.34 -13.50
N LEU A 187 4.54 -15.61 -12.75
CA LEU A 187 5.98 -15.80 -12.81
C LEU A 187 6.43 -17.18 -12.31
N PRO A 188 5.93 -17.72 -11.19
CA PRO A 188 6.30 -19.07 -10.76
C PRO A 188 5.81 -20.16 -11.73
N LEU A 189 4.64 -20.00 -12.35
CA LEU A 189 4.15 -20.93 -13.37
C LEU A 189 5.03 -20.93 -14.62
N LEU A 190 5.44 -19.76 -15.11
CA LEU A 190 6.39 -19.64 -16.21
C LEU A 190 7.76 -20.22 -15.85
N ALA A 191 8.23 -19.92 -14.62
CA ALA A 191 9.47 -20.48 -14.11
C ALA A 191 9.43 -22.00 -14.00
N ALA A 192 8.32 -22.59 -13.58
CA ALA A 192 8.14 -24.04 -13.54
C ALA A 192 8.28 -24.66 -14.93
N ILE A 193 7.66 -24.08 -15.95
CA ILE A 193 7.80 -24.55 -17.35
C ILE A 193 9.26 -24.46 -17.83
N LEU A 194 9.95 -23.36 -17.54
CA LEU A 194 11.34 -23.17 -17.91
C LEU A 194 12.28 -24.14 -17.15
N GLN A 195 11.99 -24.40 -15.88
CA GLN A 195 12.79 -25.30 -15.04
C GLN A 195 12.79 -26.75 -15.53
N PHE A 196 11.76 -27.19 -16.26
CA PHE A 196 11.80 -28.49 -16.95
C PHE A 196 12.89 -28.57 -18.04
N ARG A 197 13.18 -27.43 -18.69
CA ARG A 197 14.26 -27.34 -19.72
C ARG A 197 15.63 -27.05 -19.14
N LEU A 198 15.68 -26.27 -18.05
CA LEU A 198 16.91 -25.80 -17.39
C LEU A 198 17.13 -26.55 -16.07
N TYR A 199 17.46 -27.82 -16.19
CA TYR A 199 17.68 -28.67 -15.00
C TYR A 199 18.85 -28.14 -14.14
N GLY A 200 18.64 -28.13 -12.82
CA GLY A 200 19.64 -27.73 -11.83
C GLY A 200 19.59 -26.28 -11.38
N LEU A 201 18.58 -25.48 -11.86
CA LEU A 201 18.35 -24.12 -11.39
C LEU A 201 17.02 -24.04 -10.61
N SER A 202 16.97 -23.27 -9.54
CA SER A 202 15.75 -23.01 -8.75
C SER A 202 15.04 -21.77 -9.27
N LEU A 203 14.47 -21.86 -10.48
CA LEU A 203 13.81 -20.74 -11.12
C LEU A 203 12.49 -20.38 -10.43
N ILE A 204 11.78 -21.36 -9.88
CA ILE A 204 10.50 -21.15 -9.19
C ILE A 204 10.72 -20.25 -7.96
N ASN A 205 11.67 -20.61 -7.07
CA ASN A 205 11.91 -19.85 -5.84
C ASN A 205 12.46 -18.44 -6.14
N SER A 206 13.35 -18.31 -7.13
CA SER A 206 13.82 -17.00 -7.60
C SER A 206 12.68 -16.14 -8.15
N SER A 207 11.71 -16.73 -8.86
CA SER A 207 10.53 -16.00 -9.36
C SER A 207 9.55 -15.60 -8.26
N ILE A 208 9.40 -16.41 -7.20
CA ILE A 208 8.67 -16.05 -5.99
C ILE A 208 9.32 -14.82 -5.36
N GLY A 209 10.64 -14.83 -5.17
CA GLY A 209 11.38 -13.67 -4.64
C GLY A 209 11.16 -12.41 -5.47
N LEU A 210 11.27 -12.49 -6.80
CA LEU A 210 11.00 -11.37 -7.70
C LEU A 210 9.56 -10.85 -7.57
N SER A 211 8.59 -11.76 -7.49
CA SER A 211 7.18 -11.40 -7.30
C SER A 211 6.96 -10.68 -5.97
N MET A 212 7.68 -11.07 -4.91
CA MET A 212 7.63 -10.39 -3.61
C MET A 212 8.16 -8.97 -3.67
N VAL A 213 9.24 -8.73 -4.43
CA VAL A 213 9.73 -7.36 -4.70
C VAL A 213 8.64 -6.52 -5.36
N LEU A 214 8.03 -7.04 -6.43
CA LEU A 214 6.97 -6.33 -7.16
C LEU A 214 5.75 -6.04 -6.29
N MET A 215 5.33 -6.99 -5.45
CA MET A 215 4.21 -6.82 -4.54
C MET A 215 4.52 -5.79 -3.45
N PHE A 216 5.72 -5.80 -2.89
CA PHE A 216 6.15 -4.81 -1.91
C PHE A 216 6.15 -3.40 -2.49
N LEU A 217 6.77 -3.21 -3.67
CA LEU A 217 6.80 -1.92 -4.35
C LEU A 217 5.40 -1.41 -4.71
N ALA A 218 4.52 -2.29 -5.17
CA ALA A 218 3.14 -1.94 -5.47
C ALA A 218 2.36 -1.52 -4.20
N ALA A 219 2.55 -2.24 -3.09
CA ALA A 219 1.93 -1.92 -1.81
C ALA A 219 2.41 -0.55 -1.28
N MET A 220 3.73 -0.28 -1.34
CA MET A 220 4.31 1.02 -0.98
C MET A 220 3.75 2.16 -1.84
N ALA A 221 3.69 1.95 -3.17
CA ALA A 221 3.16 2.95 -4.09
C ALA A 221 1.66 3.25 -3.87
N GLU A 222 0.87 2.23 -3.51
CA GLU A 222 -0.55 2.40 -3.20
C GLU A 222 -0.73 3.16 -1.89
N GLN A 223 0.05 2.82 -0.87
CA GLN A 223 0.02 3.53 0.42
C GLN A 223 0.38 5.00 0.28
N ASN A 224 1.45 5.32 -0.46
CA ASN A 224 1.84 6.71 -0.69
C ASN A 224 0.71 7.49 -1.39
N ARG A 225 -0.01 6.85 -2.31
CA ARG A 225 -1.18 7.47 -2.95
C ARG A 225 -2.30 7.73 -1.94
N GLU A 226 -2.67 6.74 -1.13
CA GLU A 226 -3.72 6.87 -0.11
C GLU A 226 -3.37 7.98 0.91
N MET A 227 -2.10 8.06 1.33
CA MET A 227 -1.62 9.11 2.24
C MET A 227 -1.72 10.51 1.64
N ASN A 228 -1.32 10.67 0.37
CA ASN A 228 -1.40 11.95 -0.33
C ASN A 228 -2.86 12.39 -0.53
N GLU A 229 -3.76 11.47 -0.87
CA GLU A 229 -5.21 11.75 -0.98
C GLU A 229 -5.80 12.17 0.37
N LEU A 230 -5.38 11.50 1.47
CA LEU A 230 -5.82 11.85 2.82
C LEU A 230 -5.29 13.22 3.27
N ALA A 231 -4.02 13.51 3.03
CA ALA A 231 -3.41 14.80 3.32
C ALA A 231 -4.13 15.95 2.60
N LYS A 232 -4.46 15.75 1.31
CA LYS A 232 -5.23 16.73 0.54
C LYS A 232 -6.61 16.97 1.13
N LYS A 233 -7.35 15.90 1.49
CA LYS A 233 -8.67 16.03 2.10
C LYS A 233 -8.61 16.75 3.44
N ASN A 234 -7.61 16.46 4.26
CA ASN A 234 -7.42 17.14 5.56
C ASN A 234 -7.18 18.63 5.36
N SER A 235 -6.33 19.02 4.40
CA SER A 235 -6.08 20.43 4.08
C SER A 235 -7.37 21.15 3.59
N GLU A 236 -8.21 20.49 2.78
CA GLU A 236 -9.50 21.03 2.36
C GLU A 236 -10.47 21.21 3.54
N VAL A 237 -10.47 20.26 4.49
CA VAL A 237 -11.31 20.35 5.70
C VAL A 237 -10.83 21.47 6.62
N GLU A 238 -9.52 21.61 6.81
CA GLU A 238 -8.92 22.70 7.60
C GLU A 238 -9.27 24.07 7.03
N ALA A 239 -9.15 24.25 5.71
CA ALA A 239 -9.52 25.50 5.04
C ALA A 239 -11.02 25.82 5.22
N ARG A 240 -11.90 24.80 5.08
CA ARG A 240 -13.35 25.01 5.31
C ARG A 240 -13.66 25.34 6.76
N LEU A 241 -12.95 24.74 7.71
CA LEU A 241 -13.13 25.03 9.14
C LEU A 241 -12.69 26.46 9.45
N GLU A 242 -11.58 26.93 8.88
CA GLU A 242 -11.10 28.30 9.04
C GLU A 242 -12.13 29.32 8.52
N ILE A 243 -12.70 29.09 7.32
CA ILE A 243 -13.79 29.92 6.78
C ILE A 243 -14.98 29.92 7.72
N ALA A 244 -15.44 28.73 8.15
CA ALA A 244 -16.63 28.63 9.02
C ALA A 244 -16.41 29.30 10.38
N THR A 245 -15.24 29.19 10.98
CA THR A 245 -14.92 29.85 12.25
C THR A 245 -14.86 31.36 12.10
N THR A 246 -14.30 31.86 10.99
CA THR A 246 -14.26 33.28 10.68
C THR A 246 -15.67 33.84 10.45
N LEU A 247 -16.51 33.15 9.68
CA LEU A 247 -17.90 33.54 9.47
C LEU A 247 -18.68 33.57 10.78
N ASN A 248 -18.55 32.57 11.66
CA ASN A 248 -19.19 32.55 12.97
C ASN A 248 -18.73 33.73 13.84
N ARG A 249 -17.45 34.10 13.78
CA ARG A 249 -16.94 35.26 14.48
C ARG A 249 -17.57 36.56 13.94
N CYS A 250 -17.64 36.72 12.63
CA CYS A 250 -18.30 37.85 11.99
C CYS A 250 -19.79 38.00 12.42
N VAL A 251 -20.53 36.86 12.43
CA VAL A 251 -21.92 36.84 12.86
C VAL A 251 -22.05 37.20 14.35
N SER A 252 -21.15 36.68 15.18
CA SER A 252 -21.12 36.99 16.61
C SER A 252 -20.86 38.49 16.88
N GLU A 253 -19.94 39.11 16.15
CA GLU A 253 -19.65 40.54 16.25
C GLU A 253 -20.86 41.39 15.89
N LEU A 254 -21.57 41.04 14.83
CA LEU A 254 -22.82 41.75 14.42
C LEU A 254 -23.99 41.51 15.37
N SER A 255 -24.02 40.38 16.09
CA SER A 255 -25.11 39.99 16.99
C SER A 255 -24.88 40.44 18.45
N SER A 256 -23.74 41.07 18.74
CA SER A 256 -23.47 41.56 20.08
C SER A 256 -24.34 42.77 20.39
N ASP A 257 -24.83 42.89 21.66
CA ASP A 257 -25.64 44.05 22.15
C ASP A 257 -24.84 45.35 22.24
N THR A 258 -23.76 45.48 21.51
CA THR A 258 -22.88 46.64 21.43
C THR A 258 -23.45 47.67 20.45
N ASP A 259 -23.01 48.91 20.56
CA ASP A 259 -23.28 49.96 19.58
C ASP A 259 -22.97 49.44 18.16
N ILE A 260 -23.88 49.61 17.24
CA ILE A 260 -23.80 49.11 15.86
C ILE A 260 -22.53 49.57 15.17
N GLN A 261 -22.01 50.73 15.49
CA GLN A 261 -20.76 51.26 14.93
C GLN A 261 -19.54 50.44 15.39
N VAL A 262 -19.53 50.01 16.65
CA VAL A 262 -18.46 49.16 17.22
C VAL A 262 -18.58 47.77 16.61
N ALA A 263 -19.76 47.21 16.41
CA ALA A 263 -19.98 45.92 15.79
C ALA A 263 -19.47 45.90 14.33
N ILE A 264 -19.76 46.94 13.56
CA ILE A 264 -19.30 47.08 12.18
C ILE A 264 -17.76 47.21 12.13
N TYR A 265 -17.16 48.01 13.03
CA TYR A 265 -15.71 48.14 13.10
C TYR A 265 -15.03 46.80 13.39
N ASN A 266 -15.53 46.06 14.39
CA ASN A 266 -15.01 44.72 14.74
C ASN A 266 -15.17 43.71 13.59
N LEU A 267 -16.30 43.78 12.86
CA LEU A 267 -16.50 42.98 11.65
C LEU A 267 -15.45 43.28 10.58
N LEU A 268 -15.24 44.56 10.26
CA LEU A 268 -14.23 44.97 9.27
C LEU A 268 -12.82 44.57 9.67
N HIS A 269 -12.49 44.73 10.95
CA HIS A 269 -11.23 44.26 11.53
C HIS A 269 -11.07 42.74 11.32
N THR A 270 -12.08 41.94 11.67
CA THR A 270 -12.06 40.48 11.52
C THR A 270 -11.88 40.04 10.06
N ILE A 271 -12.60 40.69 9.14
CA ILE A 271 -12.48 40.43 7.70
C ILE A 271 -11.09 40.81 7.18
N ASN A 272 -10.60 42.00 7.61
CA ASN A 272 -9.27 42.49 7.23
C ASN A 272 -8.16 41.54 7.67
N ASP A 273 -8.20 41.06 8.89
CA ASP A 273 -7.24 40.09 9.44
C ASP A 273 -7.25 38.74 8.67
N TYR A 274 -8.45 38.26 8.35
CA TYR A 274 -8.59 37.00 7.60
C TYR A 274 -7.96 37.10 6.22
N PHE A 275 -8.26 38.18 5.48
CA PHE A 275 -7.69 38.39 4.13
C PHE A 275 -6.29 38.95 4.14
N LYS A 276 -5.71 39.28 5.31
CA LYS A 276 -4.42 39.96 5.47
C LYS A 276 -4.33 41.23 4.62
N ALA A 277 -5.46 41.93 4.54
CA ALA A 277 -5.55 43.16 3.78
C ALA A 277 -5.02 44.35 4.61
N ASP A 278 -4.76 45.46 3.95
CA ASP A 278 -4.36 46.71 4.62
C ASP A 278 -5.58 47.56 5.04
N ARG A 279 -6.70 47.40 4.32
CA ARG A 279 -7.97 48.12 4.57
C ARG A 279 -9.17 47.26 4.25
N ALA A 280 -10.30 47.58 4.93
CA ALA A 280 -11.62 47.02 4.62
C ALA A 280 -12.66 48.15 4.66
N TYR A 281 -13.59 48.11 3.72
CA TYR A 281 -14.57 49.18 3.51
C TYR A 281 -15.99 48.64 3.46
N ILE A 282 -16.98 49.52 3.87
CA ILE A 282 -18.37 49.37 3.50
C ILE A 282 -18.78 50.61 2.70
N PHE A 283 -19.29 50.37 1.50
CA PHE A 283 -19.83 51.43 0.64
C PHE A 283 -21.34 51.33 0.57
N GLU A 284 -21.99 52.45 0.68
CA GLU A 284 -23.40 52.60 0.35
C GLU A 284 -23.56 53.18 -1.07
N ILE A 285 -24.51 52.62 -1.84
CA ILE A 285 -24.81 53.06 -3.20
C ILE A 285 -25.96 54.04 -3.19
N ASN A 286 -25.73 55.23 -3.66
CA ASN A 286 -26.80 56.22 -3.91
C ASN A 286 -27.16 56.18 -5.41
N PHE A 287 -28.23 55.48 -5.73
CA PHE A 287 -28.71 55.33 -7.09
C PHE A 287 -29.25 56.60 -7.71
N GLU A 288 -29.81 57.54 -6.88
CA GLU A 288 -30.32 58.80 -7.39
C GLU A 288 -29.22 59.74 -7.86
N LYS A 289 -28.11 59.76 -7.13
CA LYS A 289 -26.94 60.57 -7.47
C LYS A 289 -25.91 59.82 -8.33
N ASN A 290 -26.07 58.52 -8.56
CA ASN A 290 -25.15 57.65 -9.27
C ASN A 290 -23.75 57.68 -8.67
N VAL A 291 -23.64 57.64 -7.33
CA VAL A 291 -22.38 57.66 -6.57
C VAL A 291 -22.38 56.58 -5.50
N ILE A 292 -21.18 56.18 -5.06
CA ILE A 292 -20.94 55.39 -3.85
C ILE A 292 -20.32 56.26 -2.77
N VAL A 293 -20.63 55.96 -1.52
CA VAL A 293 -20.13 56.66 -0.34
C VAL A 293 -19.49 55.64 0.60
N ASN A 294 -18.26 55.84 1.02
CA ASN A 294 -17.61 55.02 2.05
C ASN A 294 -18.21 55.40 3.41
N THR A 295 -19.00 54.48 3.99
CA THR A 295 -19.66 54.71 5.26
C THR A 295 -18.91 54.19 6.45
N HIS A 296 -18.12 53.14 6.27
CA HIS A 296 -17.29 52.55 7.32
C HIS A 296 -15.97 52.03 6.74
N GLU A 297 -14.91 52.27 7.48
CA GLU A 297 -13.56 51.86 7.11
C GLU A 297 -12.82 51.27 8.31
N TYR A 298 -12.05 50.24 8.09
CA TYR A 298 -10.98 49.79 8.94
C TYR A 298 -9.66 49.89 8.19
N ALA A 299 -8.69 50.59 8.79
CA ALA A 299 -7.30 50.63 8.29
C ALA A 299 -6.40 50.04 9.34
N LYS A 300 -5.39 49.24 8.88
CA LYS A 300 -4.38 48.62 9.73
C LYS A 300 -3.41 49.69 10.26
N ASP A 301 -2.81 49.43 11.44
CA ASP A 301 -1.82 50.34 12.02
C ASP A 301 -0.74 50.75 11.02
N GLY A 302 -0.55 52.07 10.85
CA GLY A 302 0.40 52.65 9.90
C GLY A 302 -0.11 52.82 8.47
N VAL A 303 -1.38 52.48 8.22
CA VAL A 303 -2.06 52.71 6.91
C VAL A 303 -2.97 53.95 7.06
N THR A 304 -2.90 54.85 6.12
CA THR A 304 -3.74 56.08 6.07
C THR A 304 -5.21 55.71 5.84
N GLU A 305 -6.10 56.33 6.58
CA GLU A 305 -7.57 56.25 6.32
C GLU A 305 -7.93 57.02 5.06
N GLU A 306 -8.84 56.46 4.26
CA GLU A 306 -9.30 57.05 2.98
C GLU A 306 -10.80 57.42 3.03
N MET A 307 -11.44 57.36 4.18
CA MET A 307 -12.84 57.62 4.30
C MET A 307 -13.28 58.97 3.72
N ASP A 308 -12.50 60.04 4.00
CA ASP A 308 -12.78 61.36 3.52
C ASP A 308 -12.56 61.52 2.00
N ASN A 309 -11.65 60.74 1.40
CA ASN A 309 -11.32 60.73 -0.01
C ASN A 309 -12.30 59.89 -0.86
N LEU A 310 -13.06 59.02 -0.24
CA LEU A 310 -13.97 58.09 -0.91
C LEU A 310 -15.44 58.48 -0.70
N GLN A 311 -15.72 59.75 -0.65
CA GLN A 311 -17.05 60.31 -0.61
C GLN A 311 -17.54 60.71 -2.00
N GLU A 312 -18.80 60.37 -2.35
CA GLU A 312 -19.43 60.68 -3.64
C GLU A 312 -18.59 60.24 -4.87
N VAL A 313 -17.99 59.01 -4.79
CA VAL A 313 -17.24 58.43 -5.92
C VAL A 313 -18.22 58.00 -7.02
N PRO A 314 -18.05 58.40 -8.28
CA PRO A 314 -18.93 58.00 -9.36
C PRO A 314 -18.98 56.49 -9.56
N MET A 315 -20.16 55.90 -9.76
CA MET A 315 -20.35 54.43 -9.96
C MET A 315 -19.47 53.89 -11.10
N GLN A 316 -19.20 54.67 -12.13
CA GLN A 316 -18.34 54.29 -13.23
C GLN A 316 -16.91 53.90 -12.78
N ALA A 317 -16.44 54.44 -11.65
CA ALA A 317 -15.11 54.10 -11.13
C ALA A 317 -15.03 52.66 -10.59
N ILE A 318 -16.17 52.02 -10.34
CA ILE A 318 -16.26 50.64 -9.81
C ILE A 318 -16.89 49.65 -10.79
N ASP A 319 -17.09 50.03 -12.06
CA ASP A 319 -17.67 49.14 -13.09
C ASP A 319 -16.96 47.77 -13.18
N LEU A 320 -15.62 47.75 -13.10
CA LEU A 320 -14.83 46.51 -13.05
C LEU A 320 -15.12 45.64 -11.82
N TRP A 321 -15.57 46.25 -10.71
CA TRP A 321 -15.96 45.47 -9.51
C TRP A 321 -17.34 44.88 -9.66
N LEU A 322 -18.26 45.66 -10.24
CA LEU A 322 -19.65 45.23 -10.45
C LEU A 322 -19.76 44.10 -11.48
N GLU A 323 -18.84 44.00 -12.44
CA GLU A 323 -18.80 42.89 -13.38
C GLU A 323 -18.41 41.52 -12.72
N ASN A 324 -17.84 41.55 -11.50
CA ASN A 324 -17.40 40.36 -10.77
C ASN A 324 -18.41 39.94 -9.67
N PHE A 325 -19.49 40.65 -9.48
CA PHE A 325 -20.60 40.34 -8.58
C PHE A 325 -21.88 39.98 -9.34
#